data_3327931930a5f673fc8a72465c8b47c9
#
_entry.id   3327931930a5f673fc8a72465c8b47c9
#
_cell.length_a   1.000
_cell.length_b   1.000
_cell.length_c   1.000
_cell.angle_alpha   90.00
_cell.angle_beta   90.00
_cell.angle_gamma   90.00
#
_symmetry.space_group_name_H-M   'P 1'
#
loop_
_entity.id
_entity.type
_entity.pdbx_description
1 polymer ?
#
loop_
_entity_poly.entity_id
_entity_poly.type
_entity_poly.pdbx_seq_one_letter_code
_entity_poly.pdbx_strand_id
1 'polypeptide(L)'
;MFKCKKVRKVRLLIALGLSALTMGAGVMSGSVAGASPVAVGHEIKNPDNSPMVVHWAVLTSTPGQMKKMGAYAAQLVGPKSMREEGTYMLYGCTPTDNPDVNILLEVYRSEADYELHVGSKEFAQYEAARRPILRDLHFVYTEPIVMMSKDPGLVGTAVRLTYVEPEENQVDAYRQMVKEEYTRAVNYDDGVLVMVANNELGNPGRIHSYLLFRDKSAEKAYYSSEAYEAFANKAKTMLKVNHHIDGAPTRTTISSKPGYTIQER
;
A
#
# COMPACT_ATOMS: atom_id res chain seq x y z
N MET A 1 -3.97 -13.39 27.04
CA MET A 1 -5.30 -12.79 27.26
C MET A 1 -5.17 -11.28 27.21
N PHE A 2 -5.11 -10.72 26.00
CA PHE A 2 -4.91 -9.28 25.81
C PHE A 2 -6.27 -8.57 25.80
N LYS A 3 -6.46 -7.67 26.75
CA LYS A 3 -7.66 -6.83 26.85
C LYS A 3 -7.66 -5.82 25.72
N CYS A 4 -8.63 -5.94 24.83
CA CYS A 4 -8.95 -4.98 23.78
C CYS A 4 -9.23 -3.59 24.42
N LYS A 5 -8.32 -2.64 24.24
CA LYS A 5 -8.56 -1.23 24.63
C LYS A 5 -9.39 -0.56 23.54
N LYS A 6 -10.53 -0.01 23.93
CA LYS A 6 -11.46 0.76 23.10
C LYS A 6 -10.74 1.80 22.24
N VAL A 7 -10.89 1.67 20.93
CA VAL A 7 -10.39 2.61 19.92
C VAL A 7 -11.18 3.92 20.01
N ARG A 8 -10.49 5.02 20.28
CA ARG A 8 -11.05 6.37 20.16
C ARG A 8 -11.07 6.78 18.70
N LYS A 9 -12.25 7.12 18.19
CA LYS A 9 -12.47 7.64 16.85
C LYS A 9 -11.81 9.02 16.71
N VAL A 10 -10.81 9.13 15.86
CA VAL A 10 -10.31 10.42 15.37
C VAL A 10 -10.82 10.57 13.93
N ARG A 11 -11.68 11.56 13.72
CA ARG A 11 -12.10 11.98 12.38
C ARG A 11 -11.08 12.96 11.85
N LEU A 12 -10.34 12.58 10.81
CA LEU A 12 -9.50 13.49 10.05
C LEU A 12 -10.35 14.09 8.92
N LEU A 13 -10.64 15.39 9.03
CA LEU A 13 -11.29 16.18 7.97
C LEU A 13 -10.18 16.81 7.12
N ILE A 14 -10.12 16.44 5.85
CA ILE A 14 -9.23 17.09 4.87
C ILE A 14 -10.08 17.74 3.78
N ALA A 15 -9.81 19.01 3.55
CA ALA A 15 -10.52 19.87 2.60
C ALA A 15 -10.09 19.61 1.14
N LEU A 16 -11.05 19.76 0.23
CA LEU A 16 -10.96 19.58 -1.22
C LEU A 16 -10.25 20.77 -1.89
N GLY A 17 -9.29 20.47 -2.78
CA GLY A 17 -8.79 21.40 -3.79
C GLY A 17 -9.01 20.81 -5.19
N LEU A 18 -9.92 21.42 -5.98
CA LEU A 18 -10.14 21.10 -7.39
C LEU A 18 -9.18 21.94 -8.25
N SER A 19 -8.40 21.29 -9.11
CA SER A 19 -7.66 21.99 -10.17
C SER A 19 -7.88 21.29 -11.51
N ALA A 20 -8.44 22.02 -12.46
CA ALA A 20 -8.63 21.62 -13.84
C ALA A 20 -7.35 21.87 -14.64
N LEU A 21 -6.94 20.93 -15.50
CA LEU A 21 -5.85 21.11 -16.45
C LEU A 21 -6.30 20.83 -17.89
N THR A 22 -5.96 21.76 -18.77
CA THR A 22 -6.25 21.82 -20.20
C THR A 22 -5.30 20.95 -21.04
N MET A 23 -5.83 20.43 -22.15
CA MET A 23 -5.15 19.55 -23.12
C MET A 23 -4.17 20.31 -24.02
N GLY A 24 -3.07 19.63 -24.36
CA GLY A 24 -2.21 19.96 -25.50
C GLY A 24 -1.81 18.67 -26.23
N ALA A 25 -2.22 18.52 -27.50
CA ALA A 25 -1.89 17.41 -28.36
C ALA A 25 -0.53 17.60 -29.03
N GLY A 26 0.35 16.60 -28.98
CA GLY A 26 1.59 16.54 -29.73
C GLY A 26 1.87 15.11 -30.18
N VAL A 27 1.79 14.85 -31.48
CA VAL A 27 2.11 13.56 -32.12
C VAL A 27 3.62 13.51 -32.38
N MET A 28 4.33 12.52 -31.85
CA MET A 28 5.68 12.16 -32.27
C MET A 28 5.80 10.64 -32.45
N SER A 29 6.09 10.24 -33.67
CA SER A 29 6.45 8.88 -34.05
C SER A 29 7.88 8.56 -33.59
N GLY A 30 8.04 7.50 -32.81
CA GLY A 30 9.35 7.01 -32.34
C GLY A 30 9.45 5.49 -32.45
N SER A 31 10.56 5.05 -33.01
CA SER A 31 11.04 3.70 -33.33
C SER A 31 10.70 2.62 -32.30
N VAL A 32 10.30 1.45 -32.81
CA VAL A 32 10.10 0.21 -32.04
C VAL A 32 11.45 -0.28 -31.49
N ALA A 33 11.77 0.14 -30.28
CA ALA A 33 12.76 -0.54 -29.45
C ALA A 33 12.09 -1.83 -28.94
N GLY A 34 12.77 -2.97 -29.04
CA GLY A 34 12.24 -4.26 -28.61
C GLY A 34 11.71 -4.17 -27.17
N ALA A 35 10.42 -4.43 -27.00
CA ALA A 35 9.79 -4.41 -25.69
C ALA A 35 10.45 -5.47 -24.80
N SER A 36 11.06 -5.05 -23.72
CA SER A 36 11.43 -5.97 -22.64
C SER A 36 10.17 -6.72 -22.20
N PRO A 37 10.26 -8.02 -21.90
CA PRO A 37 9.09 -8.77 -21.46
C PRO A 37 8.46 -8.05 -20.27
N VAL A 38 7.17 -7.74 -20.36
CA VAL A 38 6.40 -7.13 -19.27
C VAL A 38 6.43 -8.11 -18.10
N ALA A 39 6.92 -7.68 -16.94
CA ALA A 39 6.95 -8.53 -15.77
C ALA A 39 5.51 -8.93 -15.39
N VAL A 40 5.25 -10.23 -15.32
CA VAL A 40 3.93 -10.77 -15.00
C VAL A 40 3.64 -10.56 -13.52
N GLY A 41 2.45 -10.05 -13.22
CA GLY A 41 1.97 -9.94 -11.86
C GLY A 41 1.61 -11.29 -11.24
N HIS A 42 1.77 -11.43 -9.93
CA HIS A 42 1.35 -12.60 -9.17
C HIS A 42 0.51 -12.18 -7.95
N GLU A 43 -0.40 -13.06 -7.55
CA GLU A 43 -1.21 -12.87 -6.35
C GLU A 43 -0.41 -13.27 -5.11
N ILE A 44 -0.42 -12.41 -4.08
CA ILE A 44 0.18 -12.71 -2.78
C ILE A 44 -0.86 -13.39 -1.91
N LYS A 45 -0.61 -14.65 -1.62
CA LYS A 45 -1.45 -15.49 -0.75
C LYS A 45 -0.67 -16.68 -0.21
N ASN A 46 -1.16 -17.32 0.83
CA ASN A 46 -0.62 -18.58 1.30
C ASN A 46 -0.89 -19.68 0.28
N PRO A 47 0.07 -20.59 0.03
CA PRO A 47 -0.10 -21.70 -0.93
C PRO A 47 -1.29 -22.63 -0.59
N ASP A 48 -1.61 -22.77 0.69
CA ASP A 48 -2.71 -23.57 1.21
C ASP A 48 -4.01 -22.77 1.42
N ASN A 49 -4.02 -21.48 0.99
CA ASN A 49 -5.08 -20.51 1.22
C ASN A 49 -5.44 -20.28 2.70
N SER A 50 -4.55 -20.60 3.63
CA SER A 50 -4.72 -20.24 5.04
C SER A 50 -4.73 -18.71 5.22
N PRO A 51 -5.44 -18.17 6.23
CA PRO A 51 -5.51 -16.74 6.49
C PRO A 51 -4.12 -16.14 6.74
N MET A 52 -3.88 -14.97 6.17
CA MET A 52 -2.71 -14.13 6.46
C MET A 52 -3.07 -13.07 7.50
N VAL A 53 -2.04 -12.57 8.19
CA VAL A 53 -2.18 -11.35 9.02
C VAL A 53 -1.93 -10.14 8.13
N VAL A 54 -2.91 -9.28 8.03
CA VAL A 54 -2.85 -8.05 7.23
C VAL A 54 -3.31 -6.88 8.07
N HIS A 55 -2.46 -5.90 8.25
CA HIS A 55 -2.84 -4.67 8.93
C HIS A 55 -2.09 -3.44 8.39
N TRP A 56 -2.66 -2.30 8.70
CA TRP A 56 -2.05 -1.01 8.42
C TRP A 56 -1.59 -0.40 9.73
N ALA A 57 -0.30 -0.07 9.81
CA ALA A 57 0.27 0.66 10.93
C ALA A 57 0.41 2.13 10.53
N VAL A 58 -0.26 3.01 11.25
CA VAL A 58 -0.15 4.46 11.05
C VAL A 58 0.70 5.04 12.17
N LEU A 59 1.89 5.49 11.81
CA LEU A 59 2.88 6.05 12.72
C LEU A 59 2.92 7.57 12.54
N THR A 60 2.85 8.30 13.63
CA THR A 60 3.07 9.75 13.65
C THR A 60 4.31 10.05 14.46
N SER A 61 5.27 10.74 13.89
CA SER A 61 6.47 11.20 14.59
C SER A 61 6.27 12.55 15.24
N THR A 62 7.15 12.91 16.17
CA THR A 62 7.36 14.31 16.51
C THR A 62 7.81 15.09 15.28
N PRO A 63 7.51 16.40 15.16
CA PRO A 63 7.76 17.17 13.94
C PRO A 63 9.18 17.03 13.40
N GLY A 64 9.30 16.71 12.11
CA GLY A 64 10.56 16.55 11.39
C GLY A 64 11.34 15.27 11.70
N GLN A 65 10.82 14.33 12.50
CA GLN A 65 11.55 13.12 12.90
C GLN A 65 11.19 11.86 12.10
N MET A 66 10.24 11.91 11.19
CA MET A 66 9.82 10.72 10.42
C MET A 66 10.95 10.14 9.58
N LYS A 67 11.76 10.99 8.93
CA LYS A 67 12.93 10.54 8.17
C LYS A 67 13.93 9.77 9.04
N LYS A 68 14.14 10.20 10.28
CA LYS A 68 15.00 9.51 11.26
C LYS A 68 14.38 8.19 11.71
N MET A 69 13.07 8.15 11.91
CA MET A 69 12.33 6.91 12.22
C MET A 69 12.47 5.88 11.10
N GLY A 70 12.32 6.30 9.83
CA GLY A 70 12.55 5.46 8.67
C GLY A 70 13.99 4.94 8.58
N ALA A 71 14.98 5.76 8.94
CA ALA A 71 16.37 5.32 9.00
C ALA A 71 16.60 4.25 10.07
N TYR A 72 15.96 4.37 11.23
CA TYR A 72 16.01 3.33 12.27
C TYR A 72 15.38 2.02 11.79
N ALA A 73 14.23 2.10 11.11
CA ALA A 73 13.61 0.90 10.53
C ALA A 73 14.54 0.22 9.53
N ALA A 74 15.15 0.98 8.60
CA ALA A 74 16.07 0.48 7.59
C ALA A 74 17.33 -0.17 8.17
N GLN A 75 17.87 0.37 9.28
CA GLN A 75 19.11 -0.10 9.86
C GLN A 75 18.93 -1.26 10.85
N LEU A 76 17.86 -1.23 11.64
CA LEU A 76 17.70 -2.13 12.78
C LEU A 76 16.81 -3.33 12.43
N VAL A 77 15.63 -3.12 11.89
CA VAL A 77 14.65 -4.19 11.67
C VAL A 77 14.54 -4.64 10.21
N GLY A 78 14.74 -3.76 9.25
CA GLY A 78 14.61 -4.07 7.81
C GLY A 78 15.44 -5.27 7.35
N PRO A 79 16.76 -5.35 7.65
CA PRO A 79 17.59 -6.50 7.27
C PRO A 79 17.13 -7.83 7.87
N LYS A 80 16.51 -7.80 9.05
CA LYS A 80 15.91 -8.98 9.68
C LYS A 80 14.64 -9.38 8.95
N SER A 81 13.72 -8.41 8.75
CA SER A 81 12.44 -8.65 8.07
C SER A 81 12.61 -9.24 6.68
N MET A 82 13.68 -8.86 5.96
CA MET A 82 14.00 -9.46 4.67
C MET A 82 14.31 -10.95 4.72
N ARG A 83 14.87 -11.43 5.81
CA ARG A 83 15.23 -12.83 6.00
C ARG A 83 14.11 -13.69 6.59
N GLU A 84 13.06 -13.06 7.08
CA GLU A 84 11.90 -13.73 7.65
C GLU A 84 11.03 -14.33 6.56
N GLU A 85 10.89 -15.64 6.51
CA GLU A 85 10.06 -16.30 5.50
C GLU A 85 8.58 -15.92 5.59
N GLY A 86 8.10 -15.64 6.80
CA GLY A 86 6.71 -15.30 7.05
C GLY A 86 6.36 -13.84 6.87
N THR A 87 7.33 -12.93 6.67
CA THR A 87 7.08 -11.53 6.34
C THR A 87 6.90 -11.39 4.84
N TYR A 88 5.68 -11.16 4.36
CA TYR A 88 5.37 -11.10 2.93
C TYR A 88 5.49 -9.71 2.32
N MET A 89 4.96 -8.68 3.01
CA MET A 89 5.00 -7.30 2.54
C MET A 89 5.21 -6.34 3.72
N LEU A 90 6.06 -5.35 3.52
CA LEU A 90 6.17 -4.16 4.36
C LEU A 90 6.25 -2.96 3.43
N TYR A 91 5.11 -2.36 3.09
CA TYR A 91 5.00 -1.26 2.15
C TYR A 91 4.64 0.04 2.87
N GLY A 92 5.62 0.90 3.05
CA GLY A 92 5.42 2.21 3.68
C GLY A 92 5.10 3.31 2.68
N CYS A 93 4.30 4.26 3.11
CA CYS A 93 3.99 5.50 2.41
C CYS A 93 4.12 6.69 3.35
N THR A 94 4.91 7.68 2.97
CA THR A 94 4.92 9.01 3.60
C THR A 94 4.02 9.92 2.77
N PRO A 95 2.88 10.39 3.31
CA PRO A 95 2.02 11.34 2.61
C PRO A 95 2.75 12.63 2.23
N THR A 96 2.44 13.16 1.03
CA THR A 96 3.08 14.38 0.53
C THR A 96 2.70 15.62 1.36
N ASP A 97 1.48 15.64 1.87
CA ASP A 97 0.90 16.72 2.67
C ASP A 97 1.18 16.61 4.17
N ASN A 98 1.68 15.45 4.62
CA ASN A 98 2.00 15.22 6.03
C ASN A 98 3.28 14.38 6.20
N PRO A 99 4.47 15.00 6.11
CA PRO A 99 5.74 14.30 6.17
C PRO A 99 6.09 13.70 7.54
N ASP A 100 5.30 13.99 8.58
CA ASP A 100 5.46 13.43 9.92
C ASP A 100 4.63 12.16 10.15
N VAL A 101 3.94 11.70 9.12
CA VAL A 101 3.17 10.45 9.13
C VAL A 101 3.82 9.42 8.21
N ASN A 102 3.83 8.17 8.64
CA ASN A 102 4.07 7.00 7.80
C ASN A 102 2.91 6.03 7.92
N ILE A 103 2.39 5.60 6.78
CA ILE A 103 1.33 4.59 6.68
C ILE A 103 1.97 3.34 6.10
N LEU A 104 2.03 2.28 6.87
CA LEU A 104 2.70 1.03 6.53
C LEU A 104 1.67 -0.09 6.39
N LEU A 105 1.59 -0.69 5.21
CA LEU A 105 0.89 -1.96 4.98
C LEU A 105 1.82 -3.10 5.36
N GLU A 106 1.40 -3.94 6.28
CA GLU A 106 2.12 -5.10 6.75
C GLU A 106 1.35 -6.37 6.44
N VAL A 107 2.02 -7.36 5.86
CA VAL A 107 1.45 -8.66 5.50
C VAL A 107 2.37 -9.77 5.97
N TYR A 108 1.83 -10.65 6.80
CA TYR A 108 2.54 -11.82 7.33
C TYR A 108 1.79 -13.10 6.97
N ARG A 109 2.54 -14.17 6.76
CA ARG A 109 1.98 -15.49 6.44
C ARG A 109 1.00 -15.99 7.51
N SER A 110 1.29 -15.73 8.79
CA SER A 110 0.48 -16.19 9.92
C SER A 110 0.68 -15.30 11.15
N GLU A 111 -0.18 -15.46 12.18
CA GLU A 111 0.00 -14.82 13.49
C GLU A 111 1.33 -15.22 14.13
N ALA A 112 1.74 -16.48 14.02
CA ALA A 112 3.03 -16.93 14.55
C ALA A 112 4.22 -16.24 13.88
N ASP A 113 4.15 -15.97 12.57
CA ASP A 113 5.19 -15.23 11.85
C ASP A 113 5.22 -13.75 12.26
N TYR A 114 4.05 -13.15 12.50
CA TYR A 114 3.96 -11.80 13.06
C TYR A 114 4.57 -11.74 14.46
N GLU A 115 4.23 -12.68 15.34
CA GLU A 115 4.80 -12.78 16.69
C GLU A 115 6.32 -12.95 16.66
N LEU A 116 6.86 -13.76 15.74
CA LEU A 116 8.29 -13.91 15.53
C LEU A 116 8.96 -12.60 15.09
N HIS A 117 8.30 -11.83 14.22
CA HIS A 117 8.78 -10.52 13.77
C HIS A 117 8.87 -9.54 14.94
N VAL A 118 7.75 -9.29 15.64
CA VAL A 118 7.70 -8.29 16.72
C VAL A 118 8.43 -8.75 17.99
N GLY A 119 8.60 -10.05 18.21
CA GLY A 119 9.35 -10.63 19.31
C GLY A 119 10.87 -10.64 19.08
N SER A 120 11.35 -10.22 17.91
CA SER A 120 12.78 -10.26 17.58
C SER A 120 13.59 -9.20 18.34
N LYS A 121 14.87 -9.49 18.56
CA LYS A 121 15.82 -8.54 19.18
C LYS A 121 15.93 -7.25 18.34
N GLU A 122 15.94 -7.39 17.05
CA GLU A 122 16.04 -6.30 16.09
C GLU A 122 14.81 -5.40 16.15
N PHE A 123 13.62 -5.97 16.26
CA PHE A 123 12.40 -5.20 16.46
C PHE A 123 12.40 -4.45 17.81
N ALA A 124 12.85 -5.10 18.88
CA ALA A 124 12.99 -4.46 20.19
C ALA A 124 13.97 -3.28 20.17
N GLN A 125 15.09 -3.41 19.43
CA GLN A 125 16.04 -2.32 19.22
C GLN A 125 15.41 -1.15 18.43
N TYR A 126 14.66 -1.45 17.37
CA TYR A 126 13.94 -0.46 16.59
C TYR A 126 12.87 0.24 17.45
N GLU A 127 12.11 -0.51 18.23
CA GLU A 127 11.11 0.05 19.13
C GLU A 127 11.72 0.99 20.16
N ALA A 128 12.84 0.60 20.79
CA ALA A 128 13.56 1.46 21.72
C ALA A 128 14.09 2.74 21.06
N ALA A 129 14.62 2.64 19.84
CA ALA A 129 15.16 3.78 19.09
C ALA A 129 14.05 4.76 18.65
N ARG A 130 12.88 4.26 18.21
CA ARG A 130 11.77 5.12 17.77
C ARG A 130 10.97 5.73 18.90
N ARG A 131 10.95 5.11 20.09
CA ARG A 131 10.13 5.53 21.23
C ARG A 131 10.23 7.03 21.57
N PRO A 132 11.42 7.68 21.63
CA PRO A 132 11.54 9.11 21.95
C PRO A 132 10.96 10.04 20.89
N ILE A 133 10.80 9.57 19.65
CA ILE A 133 10.36 10.36 18.51
C ILE A 133 9.00 9.90 17.94
N LEU A 134 8.45 8.81 18.44
CA LEU A 134 7.11 8.34 18.13
C LEU A 134 6.08 9.06 18.98
N ARG A 135 5.15 9.76 18.32
CA ARG A 135 4.06 10.50 18.97
C ARG A 135 2.79 9.67 19.06
N ASP A 136 2.47 8.92 17.99
CA ASP A 136 1.27 8.09 17.93
C ASP A 136 1.51 6.87 17.03
N LEU A 137 0.84 5.78 17.38
CA LEU A 137 0.80 4.55 16.61
C LEU A 137 -0.57 3.91 16.78
N HIS A 138 -1.24 3.67 15.68
CA HIS A 138 -2.47 2.89 15.68
C HIS A 138 -2.49 1.90 14.52
N PHE A 139 -3.27 0.83 14.66
CA PHE A 139 -3.43 -0.22 13.68
C PHE A 139 -4.85 -0.28 13.16
N VAL A 140 -4.99 -0.54 11.86
CA VAL A 140 -6.24 -0.93 11.20
C VAL A 140 -6.06 -2.37 10.75
N TYR A 141 -6.74 -3.29 11.41
CA TYR A 141 -6.70 -4.71 11.06
C TYR A 141 -7.65 -4.98 9.89
N THR A 142 -7.16 -5.73 8.92
CA THR A 142 -7.87 -5.92 7.65
C THR A 142 -7.80 -7.36 7.18
N GLU A 143 -8.64 -7.69 6.21
CA GLU A 143 -8.56 -8.93 5.45
C GLU A 143 -8.45 -8.62 3.95
N PRO A 144 -7.72 -9.43 3.18
CA PRO A 144 -7.44 -9.14 1.78
C PRO A 144 -8.69 -9.31 0.90
N ILE A 145 -8.88 -8.36 -0.03
CA ILE A 145 -9.77 -8.50 -1.19
C ILE A 145 -8.93 -8.99 -2.37
N VAL A 146 -7.81 -8.33 -2.61
CA VAL A 146 -6.84 -8.66 -3.66
C VAL A 146 -5.46 -8.12 -3.28
N MET A 147 -4.43 -8.89 -3.52
CA MET A 147 -3.05 -8.45 -3.33
C MET A 147 -2.23 -8.91 -4.54
N MET A 148 -1.97 -7.99 -5.46
CA MET A 148 -1.22 -8.24 -6.69
C MET A 148 0.11 -7.49 -6.66
N SER A 149 1.17 -8.17 -7.05
CA SER A 149 2.52 -7.59 -7.16
C SER A 149 3.23 -8.12 -8.38
N LYS A 150 4.03 -7.29 -9.04
CA LYS A 150 5.04 -7.73 -10.01
C LYS A 150 6.26 -8.29 -9.29
N ASP A 151 7.14 -8.91 -10.08
CA ASP A 151 8.36 -9.53 -9.57
C ASP A 151 9.18 -8.59 -8.67
N PRO A 152 9.85 -9.16 -7.66
CA PRO A 152 10.76 -8.43 -6.79
C PRO A 152 11.89 -7.75 -7.59
N GLY A 153 12.36 -6.62 -7.11
CA GLY A 153 13.43 -5.86 -7.75
C GLY A 153 12.95 -4.68 -8.59
N LEU A 154 11.65 -4.56 -8.85
CA LEU A 154 11.09 -3.38 -9.48
C LEU A 154 10.95 -2.25 -8.45
N VAL A 155 11.60 -1.13 -8.74
CA VAL A 155 11.59 0.06 -7.86
C VAL A 155 10.48 0.99 -8.27
N GLY A 156 9.52 1.24 -7.37
CA GLY A 156 8.47 2.24 -7.54
C GLY A 156 8.80 3.54 -6.83
N THR A 157 8.34 4.67 -7.39
CA THR A 157 8.58 6.01 -6.83
C THR A 157 7.33 6.82 -6.58
N ALA A 158 6.17 6.34 -6.99
CA ALA A 158 4.89 6.98 -6.75
C ALA A 158 3.94 6.01 -6.03
N VAL A 159 3.36 6.47 -4.94
CA VAL A 159 2.37 5.73 -4.16
C VAL A 159 1.07 6.51 -4.12
N ARG A 160 -0.03 5.79 -4.25
CA ARG A 160 -1.36 6.28 -3.89
C ARG A 160 -2.01 5.31 -2.91
N LEU A 161 -2.47 5.85 -1.80
CA LEU A 161 -3.36 5.14 -0.89
C LEU A 161 -4.79 5.57 -1.17
N THR A 162 -5.73 4.64 -1.10
CA THR A 162 -7.15 4.98 -1.18
C THR A 162 -7.90 4.44 0.03
N TYR A 163 -8.91 5.19 0.44
CA TYR A 163 -9.92 4.76 1.38
C TYR A 163 -11.29 5.01 0.75
N VAL A 164 -12.09 3.96 0.64
CA VAL A 164 -13.42 4.05 0.05
C VAL A 164 -14.47 3.34 0.91
N GLU A 165 -15.70 3.83 0.85
CA GLU A 165 -16.87 3.16 1.41
C GLU A 165 -17.94 3.04 0.33
N PRO A 166 -18.20 1.84 -0.20
CA PRO A 166 -19.37 1.59 -1.05
C PRO A 166 -20.68 1.76 -0.26
N GLU A 167 -21.77 1.98 -0.97
CA GLU A 167 -23.11 1.81 -0.42
C GLU A 167 -23.28 0.36 0.06
N GLU A 168 -24.07 0.15 1.11
CA GLU A 168 -24.17 -1.17 1.77
C GLU A 168 -24.55 -2.31 0.81
N ASN A 169 -25.47 -2.03 -0.13
CA ASN A 169 -25.91 -3.00 -1.14
C ASN A 169 -24.93 -3.14 -2.33
N GLN A 170 -23.83 -2.40 -2.36
CA GLN A 170 -22.83 -2.42 -3.42
C GLN A 170 -21.47 -3.00 -2.98
N VAL A 171 -21.31 -3.35 -1.70
CA VAL A 171 -20.01 -3.77 -1.13
C VAL A 171 -19.43 -4.95 -1.91
N ASP A 172 -20.18 -6.03 -2.10
CA ASP A 172 -19.66 -7.23 -2.77
C ASP A 172 -19.38 -6.97 -4.26
N ALA A 173 -20.26 -6.23 -4.94
CA ALA A 173 -20.06 -5.87 -6.34
C ALA A 173 -18.81 -4.97 -6.52
N TYR A 174 -18.59 -4.05 -5.61
CA TYR A 174 -17.39 -3.20 -5.61
C TYR A 174 -16.11 -4.01 -5.35
N ARG A 175 -16.12 -4.92 -4.36
CA ARG A 175 -14.97 -5.81 -4.05
C ARG A 175 -14.57 -6.64 -5.27
N GLN A 176 -15.55 -7.22 -5.96
CA GLN A 176 -15.30 -8.00 -7.19
C GLN A 176 -14.70 -7.12 -8.29
N MET A 177 -15.26 -5.93 -8.51
CA MET A 177 -14.76 -4.98 -9.51
C MET A 177 -13.32 -4.51 -9.21
N VAL A 178 -13.00 -4.24 -7.95
CA VAL A 178 -11.61 -3.89 -7.52
C VAL A 178 -10.66 -5.04 -7.76
N LYS A 179 -11.07 -6.27 -7.44
CA LYS A 179 -10.26 -7.47 -7.67
C LYS A 179 -9.94 -7.63 -9.16
N GLU A 180 -10.92 -7.47 -10.02
CA GLU A 180 -10.76 -7.57 -11.48
C GLU A 180 -9.81 -6.48 -12.01
N GLU A 181 -10.04 -5.22 -11.64
CA GLU A 181 -9.23 -4.10 -12.11
C GLU A 181 -7.79 -4.17 -11.60
N TYR A 182 -7.55 -4.47 -10.32
CA TYR A 182 -6.20 -4.54 -9.79
C TYR A 182 -5.41 -5.71 -10.36
N THR A 183 -6.09 -6.85 -10.57
CA THR A 183 -5.48 -7.99 -11.27
C THR A 183 -5.12 -7.65 -12.70
N ARG A 184 -6.03 -6.99 -13.45
CA ARG A 184 -5.78 -6.52 -14.81
C ARG A 184 -4.61 -5.54 -14.86
N ALA A 185 -4.67 -4.50 -14.03
CA ALA A 185 -3.68 -3.42 -14.07
C ALA A 185 -2.27 -3.91 -13.76
N VAL A 186 -2.09 -4.74 -12.74
CA VAL A 186 -0.76 -5.29 -12.43
C VAL A 186 -0.26 -6.20 -13.54
N ASN A 187 -1.12 -6.98 -14.22
CA ASN A 187 -0.70 -7.88 -15.30
C ASN A 187 -0.40 -7.16 -16.61
N TYR A 188 -1.12 -6.09 -16.95
CA TYR A 188 -1.08 -5.53 -18.30
C TYR A 188 -0.53 -4.10 -18.36
N ASP A 189 -0.54 -3.32 -17.28
CA ASP A 189 -0.03 -1.95 -17.29
C ASP A 189 1.43 -1.95 -16.80
N ASP A 190 2.38 -1.72 -17.70
CA ASP A 190 3.83 -1.86 -17.46
C ASP A 190 4.33 -1.11 -16.23
N GLY A 191 3.84 0.11 -16.02
CA GLY A 191 4.25 0.96 -14.89
C GLY A 191 3.50 0.72 -13.58
N VAL A 192 2.52 -0.19 -13.54
CA VAL A 192 1.82 -0.60 -12.31
C VAL A 192 2.58 -1.74 -11.68
N LEU A 193 3.07 -1.57 -10.44
CA LEU A 193 3.95 -2.54 -9.78
C LEU A 193 3.23 -3.36 -8.70
N VAL A 194 2.42 -2.69 -7.88
CA VAL A 194 1.67 -3.31 -6.78
C VAL A 194 0.30 -2.68 -6.68
N MET A 195 -0.71 -3.51 -6.54
CA MET A 195 -2.06 -3.09 -6.18
C MET A 195 -2.64 -4.04 -5.14
N VAL A 196 -2.93 -3.47 -3.98
CA VAL A 196 -3.50 -4.20 -2.83
C VAL A 196 -4.78 -3.50 -2.41
N ALA A 197 -5.84 -4.28 -2.18
CA ALA A 197 -7.06 -3.80 -1.54
C ALA A 197 -7.47 -4.74 -0.42
N ASN A 198 -7.82 -4.16 0.72
CA ASN A 198 -8.20 -4.87 1.94
C ASN A 198 -9.43 -4.21 2.55
N ASN A 199 -10.33 -4.96 3.16
CA ASN A 199 -11.40 -4.39 3.98
C ASN A 199 -11.08 -4.48 5.47
N GLU A 200 -11.62 -3.56 6.26
CA GLU A 200 -11.47 -3.59 7.72
C GLU A 200 -12.17 -4.82 8.32
N LEU A 201 -11.50 -5.46 9.26
CA LEU A 201 -12.12 -6.55 10.04
C LEU A 201 -13.35 -6.02 10.80
N GLY A 202 -14.46 -6.72 10.65
CA GLY A 202 -15.75 -6.33 11.26
C GLY A 202 -16.46 -5.17 10.54
N ASN A 203 -15.90 -4.64 9.45
CA ASN A 203 -16.55 -3.64 8.60
C ASN A 203 -16.16 -3.80 7.13
N PRO A 204 -16.73 -4.77 6.41
CA PRO A 204 -16.34 -5.08 5.03
C PRO A 204 -16.63 -3.95 4.02
N GLY A 205 -17.42 -2.96 4.41
CA GLY A 205 -17.68 -1.76 3.62
C GLY A 205 -16.59 -0.67 3.75
N ARG A 206 -15.53 -0.87 4.53
CA ARG A 206 -14.39 0.05 4.62
C ARG A 206 -13.19 -0.55 3.96
N ILE A 207 -12.82 -0.02 2.81
CA ILE A 207 -11.80 -0.60 1.93
C ILE A 207 -10.62 0.35 1.82
N HIS A 208 -9.43 -0.19 2.11
CA HIS A 208 -8.14 0.49 1.98
C HIS A 208 -7.34 -0.11 0.85
N SER A 209 -6.65 0.72 0.07
CA SER A 209 -5.78 0.23 -0.99
C SER A 209 -4.39 0.87 -0.94
N TYR A 210 -3.38 0.09 -1.35
CA TYR A 210 -2.01 0.55 -1.60
C TYR A 210 -1.68 0.32 -3.06
N LEU A 211 -1.36 1.39 -3.78
CA LEU A 211 -1.01 1.35 -5.18
C LEU A 211 0.41 1.89 -5.36
N LEU A 212 1.29 1.08 -5.92
CA LEU A 212 2.68 1.45 -6.22
C LEU A 212 2.87 1.48 -7.72
N PHE A 213 3.37 2.60 -8.20
CA PHE A 213 3.72 2.82 -9.60
C PHE A 213 5.24 3.01 -9.73
N ARG A 214 5.79 2.65 -10.92
CA ARG A 214 7.19 2.89 -11.23
C ARG A 214 7.58 4.34 -10.98
N ASP A 215 6.76 5.27 -11.46
CA ASP A 215 6.96 6.72 -11.34
C ASP A 215 5.64 7.49 -11.54
N LYS A 216 5.68 8.82 -11.41
CA LYS A 216 4.51 9.68 -11.63
C LYS A 216 3.97 9.64 -13.07
N SER A 217 4.81 9.32 -14.06
CA SER A 217 4.37 9.16 -15.45
C SER A 217 3.52 7.90 -15.61
N ALA A 218 3.96 6.80 -15.02
CA ALA A 218 3.24 5.54 -14.99
C ALA A 218 1.89 5.67 -14.23
N GLU A 219 1.91 6.35 -13.09
CA GLU A 219 0.68 6.67 -12.35
C GLU A 219 -0.30 7.45 -13.22
N LYS A 220 0.17 8.51 -13.90
CA LYS A 220 -0.66 9.31 -14.80
C LYS A 220 -1.19 8.48 -15.97
N ALA A 221 -0.35 7.63 -16.56
CA ALA A 221 -0.76 6.76 -17.66
C ALA A 221 -1.88 5.80 -17.23
N TYR A 222 -1.75 5.17 -16.05
CA TYR A 222 -2.81 4.32 -15.49
C TYR A 222 -4.14 5.08 -15.34
N TYR A 223 -4.13 6.24 -14.67
CA TYR A 223 -5.34 7.02 -14.44
C TYR A 223 -5.96 7.65 -15.71
N SER A 224 -5.19 7.71 -16.81
CA SER A 224 -5.67 8.19 -18.11
C SER A 224 -6.02 7.06 -19.08
N SER A 225 -5.96 5.80 -18.64
CA SER A 225 -6.28 4.64 -19.47
C SER A 225 -7.79 4.46 -19.59
N GLU A 226 -8.26 3.98 -20.75
CA GLU A 226 -9.67 3.65 -20.98
C GLU A 226 -10.19 2.61 -19.96
N ALA A 227 -9.34 1.66 -19.57
CA ALA A 227 -9.70 0.64 -18.60
C ALA A 227 -9.97 1.26 -17.21
N TYR A 228 -9.07 2.15 -16.74
CA TYR A 228 -9.31 2.85 -15.48
C TYR A 228 -10.53 3.79 -15.57
N GLU A 229 -10.72 4.48 -16.68
CA GLU A 229 -11.89 5.35 -16.86
C GLU A 229 -13.20 4.56 -16.75
N ALA A 230 -13.28 3.40 -17.39
CA ALA A 230 -14.44 2.51 -17.28
C ALA A 230 -14.67 2.04 -15.83
N PHE A 231 -13.60 1.65 -15.14
CA PHE A 231 -13.63 1.30 -13.71
C PHE A 231 -14.11 2.48 -12.86
N ALA A 232 -13.53 3.67 -13.02
CA ALA A 232 -13.83 4.85 -12.22
C ALA A 232 -15.27 5.33 -12.42
N ASN A 233 -15.78 5.31 -13.65
CA ASN A 233 -17.17 5.68 -13.97
C ASN A 233 -18.17 4.74 -13.26
N LYS A 234 -17.89 3.44 -13.24
CA LYS A 234 -18.70 2.46 -12.53
C LYS A 234 -18.57 2.62 -11.01
N ALA A 235 -17.34 2.77 -10.49
CA ALA A 235 -17.06 2.97 -9.07
C ALA A 235 -17.79 4.20 -8.51
N LYS A 236 -17.80 5.31 -9.25
CA LYS A 236 -18.44 6.57 -8.84
C LYS A 236 -19.90 6.41 -8.45
N THR A 237 -20.63 5.50 -9.08
CA THR A 237 -22.05 5.23 -8.78
C THR A 237 -22.25 4.32 -7.57
N MET A 238 -21.19 3.71 -7.07
CA MET A 238 -21.23 2.72 -5.99
C MET A 238 -20.71 3.27 -4.66
N LEU A 239 -19.93 4.37 -4.69
CA LEU A 239 -19.21 4.87 -3.53
C LEU A 239 -19.92 6.06 -2.87
N LYS A 240 -20.14 5.97 -1.56
CA LYS A 240 -20.53 7.09 -0.69
C LYS A 240 -19.34 7.87 -0.13
N VAL A 241 -18.16 7.21 -0.03
CA VAL A 241 -16.89 7.83 0.39
C VAL A 241 -15.80 7.40 -0.59
N ASN A 242 -15.00 8.39 -1.03
CA ASN A 242 -13.84 8.15 -1.87
C ASN A 242 -12.76 9.17 -1.52
N HIS A 243 -11.70 8.72 -0.85
CA HIS A 243 -10.55 9.53 -0.49
C HIS A 243 -9.27 8.90 -1.01
N HIS A 244 -8.29 9.73 -1.34
CA HIS A 244 -6.95 9.25 -1.66
C HIS A 244 -5.89 10.13 -0.99
N ILE A 245 -4.73 9.54 -0.79
CA ILE A 245 -3.53 10.18 -0.26
C ILE A 245 -2.39 9.88 -1.25
N ASP A 246 -1.79 10.92 -1.80
CA ASP A 246 -0.59 10.80 -2.61
C ASP A 246 0.64 10.85 -1.71
N GLY A 247 1.61 10.01 -2.01
CA GLY A 247 2.83 9.95 -1.23
C GLY A 247 4.00 9.36 -1.99
N ALA A 248 5.09 9.20 -1.28
CA ALA A 248 6.27 8.49 -1.72
C ALA A 248 6.49 7.25 -0.86
N PRO A 249 7.05 6.16 -1.43
CA PRO A 249 7.45 5.02 -0.63
C PRO A 249 8.41 5.47 0.47
N THR A 250 8.28 4.89 1.66
CA THR A 250 9.26 5.12 2.72
C THR A 250 10.60 4.52 2.36
N ARG A 251 11.65 4.95 3.05
CA ARG A 251 13.02 4.51 2.78
C ARG A 251 13.20 3.00 2.85
N THR A 252 12.38 2.32 3.64
CA THR A 252 12.38 0.87 3.76
C THR A 252 11.05 0.34 3.32
N THR A 253 10.99 -0.15 2.10
CA THR A 253 9.86 -0.90 1.58
C THR A 253 10.37 -2.29 1.22
N ILE A 254 9.78 -3.32 1.82
CA ILE A 254 10.11 -4.70 1.53
C ILE A 254 9.05 -5.22 0.57
N SER A 255 9.49 -5.62 -0.61
CA SER A 255 8.60 -6.18 -1.61
C SER A 255 8.20 -7.62 -1.26
N SER A 256 7.07 -8.05 -1.82
CA SER A 256 6.53 -9.40 -1.67
C SER A 256 7.49 -10.48 -2.16
N LYS A 257 7.49 -11.62 -1.48
CA LYS A 257 8.25 -12.83 -1.86
C LYS A 257 7.66 -13.55 -3.09
N PRO A 258 8.47 -14.33 -3.84
CA PRO A 258 9.83 -14.73 -3.55
C PRO A 258 10.88 -13.78 -4.13
N GLY A 259 11.87 -13.46 -3.32
CA GLY A 259 12.97 -12.57 -3.69
C GLY A 259 12.69 -11.13 -3.25
N TYR A 260 13.26 -10.76 -2.11
CA TYR A 260 13.06 -9.43 -1.53
C TYR A 260 13.93 -8.39 -2.16
N THR A 261 13.39 -7.20 -2.32
CA THR A 261 14.20 -6.01 -2.54
C THR A 261 13.87 -5.00 -1.46
N ILE A 262 14.86 -4.59 -0.68
CA ILE A 262 14.76 -3.33 0.07
C ILE A 262 14.92 -2.21 -0.94
N GLN A 263 13.92 -1.37 -1.05
CA GLN A 263 14.07 -0.11 -1.75
C GLN A 263 14.72 0.87 -0.78
N GLU A 264 16.06 0.93 -0.80
CA GLU A 264 16.78 2.02 -0.14
C GLU A 264 16.68 3.28 -1.02
N ARG A 265 16.19 4.36 -0.42
CA ARG A 265 16.20 5.69 -1.03
C ARG A 265 16.98 6.69 -0.19
#